data_77c3db105969a57c93d5998046a3afd1
#
_entry.id   77c3db105969a57c93d5998046a3afd1
#
_cell.length_a   1.000
_cell.length_b   1.000
_cell.length_c   1.000
_cell.angle_alpha   90.00
_cell.angle_beta   90.00
_cell.angle_gamma   90.00
#
_symmetry.space_group_name_H-M   'P 1'
#
loop_
_entity.id
_entity.type
_entity.pdbx_description
1 polymer ?
#
loop_
_entity_poly.entity_id
_entity_poly.type
_entity_poly.pdbx_seq_one_letter_code
_entity_poly.pdbx_strand_id
1 'polypeptide(L)'
;MLLWALLPMHAQKEALVASNDSVDTLLEKLLPEANDHLNAHMNLEFYTSAAGYFTEGTLDEAAFKINRVRLEILGSFSKDFSWHFRQSFNKYSNPHALDNLSSSIEYAYVNWKPSDKFNLTIGKQFVAMGGYEYYLNSNKVREFSDFNEYVAAYQAGLSAAFNFSPTQELVLQVTNFRSGEDEDMYVYGRPAEIAKAKVPVITTLNWNGLFADKALQFRYAASWGQQAEGRNILYLTAANVYEKGPVIAYLDVMYSRQGLDTHCIISDMQGPIVENPVTAQHTEYLSFIADFDYRFHPHWNAYIKGAYETAGVYKTNGLFEKGLYRKTWNLQACVEFFPMKGSELMIFGHLLHKGHQLTGRARALGAVAPDTQRISIGLVYTIPVF
;
A
#
# COMPACT_ATOMS: atom_id res chain seq x y z
N MET A 1 9.95 -25.22 12.44
CA MET A 1 10.46 -24.05 13.18
C MET A 1 11.12 -23.10 12.17
N LEU A 2 10.36 -22.50 11.24
CA LEU A 2 10.81 -21.79 10.03
C LEU A 2 9.90 -20.59 9.75
N LEU A 3 9.77 -19.61 10.70
CA LEU A 3 8.66 -18.64 10.61
C LEU A 3 9.03 -17.17 10.81
N TRP A 4 10.31 -16.72 10.61
CA TRP A 4 10.70 -15.42 11.18
C TRP A 4 11.40 -14.42 10.26
N ALA A 5 11.38 -14.60 8.96
CA ALA A 5 12.09 -13.64 8.09
C ALA A 5 11.22 -12.69 7.27
N LEU A 6 9.91 -12.65 7.51
CA LEU A 6 9.01 -11.99 6.57
C LEU A 6 7.82 -11.33 7.29
N LEU A 7 8.06 -10.35 8.14
CA LEU A 7 6.96 -9.55 8.71
C LEU A 7 6.13 -8.78 7.66
N PRO A 8 6.66 -8.28 6.52
CA PRO A 8 5.81 -7.90 5.40
C PRO A 8 5.10 -9.08 4.73
N MET A 9 5.69 -10.28 4.76
CA MET A 9 5.07 -11.51 4.27
C MET A 9 4.16 -12.20 5.30
N HIS A 10 4.14 -11.80 6.57
CA HIS A 10 3.26 -12.45 7.55
C HIS A 10 1.78 -12.13 7.29
N ALA A 11 1.45 -10.90 6.94
CA ALA A 11 0.09 -10.60 6.48
C ALA A 11 -0.27 -11.35 5.17
N GLN A 12 0.74 -11.71 4.35
CA GLN A 12 0.57 -12.55 3.18
C GLN A 12 0.70 -14.05 3.50
N LYS A 13 1.49 -14.44 4.50
CA LYS A 13 1.72 -15.84 4.88
C LYS A 13 0.64 -16.42 5.79
N GLU A 14 -0.09 -15.62 6.55
CA GLU A 14 -1.26 -16.11 7.26
C GLU A 14 -2.41 -16.45 6.30
N ALA A 15 -2.46 -15.81 5.13
CA ALA A 15 -3.29 -16.28 4.03
C ALA A 15 -2.79 -17.63 3.46
N LEU A 16 -1.48 -17.89 3.45
CA LEU A 16 -0.86 -19.14 2.98
C LEU A 16 -0.77 -20.22 4.08
N VAL A 17 -0.71 -19.86 5.36
CA VAL A 17 -0.59 -20.81 6.50
C VAL A 17 -1.95 -21.17 7.10
N ALA A 18 -3.00 -20.38 6.90
CA ALA A 18 -4.38 -20.80 7.22
C ALA A 18 -4.90 -21.89 6.27
N SER A 19 -4.16 -22.25 5.22
CA SER A 19 -4.52 -23.30 4.26
C SER A 19 -3.96 -24.70 4.59
N ASN A 20 -3.53 -24.95 5.81
CA ASN A 20 -3.13 -26.32 6.22
C ASN A 20 -4.30 -27.32 6.38
N ASP A 21 -5.53 -26.92 6.04
CA ASP A 21 -6.56 -27.89 5.63
C ASP A 21 -6.54 -27.92 4.10
N SER A 22 -5.87 -28.90 3.53
CA SER A 22 -5.55 -29.12 2.13
C SER A 22 -6.72 -28.86 1.17
N VAL A 23 -6.78 -27.65 0.64
CA VAL A 23 -7.41 -27.44 -0.67
C VAL A 23 -6.36 -27.82 -1.71
N ASP A 24 -6.54 -28.96 -2.40
CA ASP A 24 -5.67 -29.39 -3.48
C ASP A 24 -5.49 -28.24 -4.49
N THR A 25 -4.26 -27.93 -4.86
CA THR A 25 -3.98 -26.92 -5.87
C THR A 25 -4.54 -27.34 -7.24
N LEU A 26 -4.71 -26.40 -8.14
CA LEU A 26 -5.16 -26.73 -9.51
C LEU A 26 -4.18 -27.67 -10.20
N LEU A 27 -2.87 -27.51 -9.96
CA LEU A 27 -1.85 -28.38 -10.56
C LEU A 27 -1.91 -29.81 -10.02
N GLU A 28 -2.09 -30.00 -8.70
CA GLU A 28 -2.30 -31.33 -8.09
C GLU A 28 -3.50 -32.07 -8.65
N LYS A 29 -4.58 -31.33 -8.97
CA LYS A 29 -5.78 -31.88 -9.60
C LYS A 29 -5.59 -32.25 -11.07
N LEU A 30 -4.80 -31.45 -11.80
CA LEU A 30 -4.64 -31.62 -13.26
C LEU A 30 -3.41 -32.45 -13.63
N LEU A 31 -2.36 -32.42 -12.83
CA LEU A 31 -1.07 -33.08 -13.06
C LEU A 31 -0.50 -33.60 -11.73
N PRO A 32 -1.04 -34.70 -11.19
CA PRO A 32 -0.65 -35.22 -9.87
C PRO A 32 0.84 -35.57 -9.74
N GLU A 33 1.50 -35.94 -10.84
CA GLU A 33 2.93 -36.33 -10.85
C GLU A 33 3.90 -35.15 -10.95
N ALA A 34 3.44 -33.91 -11.21
CA ALA A 34 4.31 -32.76 -11.43
C ALA A 34 4.76 -32.08 -10.12
N ASN A 35 4.10 -32.36 -9.00
CA ASN A 35 4.26 -31.60 -7.76
C ASN A 35 5.51 -31.97 -6.95
N ASP A 36 6.05 -33.16 -7.11
CA ASP A 36 7.21 -33.62 -6.30
C ASP A 36 8.53 -32.90 -6.58
N HIS A 37 8.59 -32.07 -7.62
CA HIS A 37 9.80 -31.38 -8.08
C HIS A 37 9.70 -29.86 -8.13
N LEU A 38 8.52 -29.27 -7.89
CA LEU A 38 8.32 -27.83 -7.96
C LEU A 38 8.50 -27.18 -6.58
N ASN A 39 9.63 -26.53 -6.38
CA ASN A 39 9.88 -25.70 -5.18
C ASN A 39 9.36 -24.27 -5.38
N ALA A 40 8.14 -24.13 -5.89
CA ALA A 40 7.44 -22.89 -6.17
C ALA A 40 5.95 -23.00 -5.89
N HIS A 41 5.32 -21.89 -5.53
CA HIS A 41 3.87 -21.73 -5.38
C HIS A 41 3.40 -20.64 -6.33
N MET A 42 2.32 -20.87 -7.03
CA MET A 42 1.70 -19.90 -7.94
C MET A 42 0.25 -19.64 -7.54
N ASN A 43 -0.08 -18.37 -7.38
CA ASN A 43 -1.43 -17.91 -7.08
C ASN A 43 -1.95 -17.02 -8.20
N LEU A 44 -3.23 -17.16 -8.51
CA LEU A 44 -3.95 -16.25 -9.39
C LEU A 44 -5.02 -15.53 -8.57
N GLU A 45 -4.93 -14.23 -8.48
CA GLU A 45 -5.87 -13.42 -7.70
C GLU A 45 -6.87 -12.70 -8.59
N PHE A 46 -8.14 -12.77 -8.22
CA PHE A 46 -9.24 -12.04 -8.82
C PHE A 46 -9.93 -11.16 -7.78
N TYR A 47 -10.18 -9.91 -8.14
CA TYR A 47 -11.03 -9.00 -7.41
C TYR A 47 -11.96 -8.31 -8.40
N THR A 48 -13.27 -8.53 -8.24
CA THR A 48 -14.31 -7.92 -9.06
C THR A 48 -15.42 -7.35 -8.19
N SER A 49 -16.10 -6.30 -8.65
CA SER A 49 -17.21 -5.69 -7.94
C SER A 49 -18.23 -5.06 -8.87
N ALA A 50 -19.47 -4.97 -8.40
CA ALA A 50 -20.46 -4.00 -8.90
C ALA A 50 -20.46 -2.83 -7.92
N ALA A 51 -20.32 -1.60 -8.40
CA ALA A 51 -20.23 -0.41 -7.57
C ALA A 51 -21.05 0.75 -8.11
N GLY A 52 -21.73 1.47 -7.22
CA GLY A 52 -22.32 2.78 -7.48
C GLY A 52 -21.45 3.86 -6.84
N TYR A 53 -21.14 4.89 -7.59
CA TYR A 53 -20.35 6.05 -7.20
C TYR A 53 -21.27 7.27 -7.14
N PHE A 54 -21.12 8.05 -6.08
CA PHE A 54 -21.99 9.21 -5.83
C PHE A 54 -21.13 10.42 -5.47
N THR A 55 -21.53 11.60 -5.96
CA THR A 55 -20.99 12.90 -5.56
C THR A 55 -22.14 13.72 -4.96
N GLU A 56 -21.94 14.24 -3.74
CA GLU A 56 -22.96 15.00 -2.99
C GLU A 56 -24.33 14.27 -2.94
N GLY A 57 -24.28 12.92 -2.82
CA GLY A 57 -25.47 12.06 -2.78
C GLY A 57 -26.14 11.79 -4.13
N THR A 58 -25.65 12.36 -5.23
CA THR A 58 -26.15 12.11 -6.58
C THR A 58 -25.34 10.97 -7.22
N LEU A 59 -26.03 10.02 -7.83
CA LEU A 59 -25.38 8.91 -8.55
C LEU A 59 -24.68 9.43 -9.80
N ASP A 60 -23.37 9.25 -9.87
CA ASP A 60 -22.55 9.59 -11.04
C ASP A 60 -22.42 8.41 -12.01
N GLU A 61 -22.11 7.22 -11.47
CA GLU A 61 -21.86 6.01 -12.26
C GLU A 61 -22.28 4.77 -11.45
N ALA A 62 -22.80 3.77 -12.15
CA ALA A 62 -22.90 2.40 -11.63
C ALA A 62 -22.31 1.43 -12.64
N ALA A 63 -21.31 0.62 -12.24
CA ALA A 63 -20.59 -0.24 -13.16
C ALA A 63 -20.11 -1.53 -12.51
N PHE A 64 -19.88 -2.56 -13.36
CA PHE A 64 -19.07 -3.72 -13.01
C PHE A 64 -17.60 -3.39 -13.26
N LYS A 65 -16.76 -3.66 -12.27
CA LYS A 65 -15.33 -3.38 -12.32
C LYS A 65 -14.54 -4.68 -12.08
N ILE A 66 -13.48 -4.88 -12.86
CA ILE A 66 -12.44 -5.84 -12.53
C ILE A 66 -11.34 -5.03 -11.82
N ASN A 67 -11.35 -5.09 -10.50
CA ASN A 67 -10.48 -4.26 -9.68
C ASN A 67 -9.04 -4.79 -9.67
N ARG A 68 -8.88 -6.13 -9.81
CA ARG A 68 -7.56 -6.77 -9.87
C ARG A 68 -7.62 -8.13 -10.56
N VAL A 69 -6.63 -8.35 -11.41
CA VAL A 69 -6.19 -9.68 -11.84
C VAL A 69 -4.69 -9.71 -11.67
N ARG A 70 -4.16 -10.65 -10.86
CA ARG A 70 -2.76 -10.67 -10.48
C ARG A 70 -2.21 -12.08 -10.43
N LEU A 71 -1.03 -12.27 -11.00
CA LEU A 71 -0.23 -13.49 -10.90
C LEU A 71 0.87 -13.28 -9.86
N GLU A 72 1.00 -14.21 -8.94
CA GLU A 72 2.06 -14.24 -7.93
C GLU A 72 2.74 -15.59 -7.92
N ILE A 73 4.07 -15.59 -7.96
CA ILE A 73 4.88 -16.79 -7.93
C ILE A 73 5.95 -16.62 -6.87
N LEU A 74 6.04 -17.56 -5.94
CA LEU A 74 7.05 -17.62 -4.90
C LEU A 74 7.81 -18.93 -5.02
N GLY A 75 9.14 -18.91 -4.85
CA GLY A 75 9.95 -20.12 -4.92
C GLY A 75 11.23 -20.02 -4.14
N SER A 76 11.96 -21.13 -4.04
CA SER A 76 13.28 -21.16 -3.44
C SER A 76 14.25 -21.98 -4.30
N PHE A 77 15.51 -21.52 -4.36
CA PHE A 77 16.61 -22.27 -4.99
C PHE A 77 17.31 -23.19 -3.99
N SER A 78 17.28 -22.81 -2.72
CA SER A 78 17.87 -23.54 -1.60
C SER A 78 17.24 -23.10 -0.29
N LYS A 79 17.69 -23.68 0.82
CA LYS A 79 17.24 -23.24 2.18
C LYS A 79 17.53 -21.77 2.50
N ASP A 80 18.55 -21.18 1.86
CA ASP A 80 19.01 -19.83 2.14
C ASP A 80 18.59 -18.81 1.07
N PHE A 81 18.16 -19.27 -0.11
CA PHE A 81 17.78 -18.39 -1.22
C PHE A 81 16.33 -18.63 -1.65
N SER A 82 15.55 -17.56 -1.70
CA SER A 82 14.19 -17.54 -2.25
C SER A 82 14.02 -16.39 -3.23
N TRP A 83 12.97 -16.44 -4.01
CA TRP A 83 12.61 -15.41 -4.97
C TRP A 83 11.11 -15.20 -4.99
N HIS A 84 10.70 -14.03 -5.46
CA HIS A 84 9.31 -13.64 -5.56
C HIS A 84 9.08 -12.83 -6.83
N PHE A 85 8.10 -13.23 -7.61
CA PHE A 85 7.60 -12.51 -8.76
C PHE A 85 6.11 -12.25 -8.59
N ARG A 86 5.67 -11.01 -8.88
CA ARG A 86 4.25 -10.66 -8.87
C ARG A 86 3.95 -9.60 -9.91
N GLN A 87 2.91 -9.85 -10.72
CA GLN A 87 2.45 -8.94 -11.77
C GLN A 87 0.93 -8.75 -11.69
N SER A 88 0.51 -7.49 -11.76
CA SER A 88 -0.89 -7.07 -11.92
C SER A 88 -1.21 -6.82 -13.39
N PHE A 89 -2.20 -7.52 -13.94
CA PHE A 89 -2.56 -7.41 -15.36
C PHE A 89 -3.44 -6.19 -15.69
N ASN A 90 -4.04 -5.57 -14.68
CA ASN A 90 -4.90 -4.39 -14.83
C ASN A 90 -4.18 -3.06 -14.57
N LYS A 91 -2.84 -3.06 -14.53
CA LYS A 91 -2.01 -1.85 -14.43
C LYS A 91 -1.40 -1.51 -15.79
N TYR A 92 -1.30 -0.22 -16.08
CA TYR A 92 -0.58 0.25 -17.25
C TYR A 92 0.90 -0.15 -17.20
N SER A 93 1.44 -0.49 -18.36
CA SER A 93 2.87 -0.73 -18.54
C SER A 93 3.52 0.55 -19.01
N ASN A 94 4.38 1.18 -18.19
CA ASN A 94 5.24 2.26 -18.63
C ASN A 94 6.58 1.67 -19.08
N PRO A 95 6.94 1.76 -20.40
CA PRO A 95 8.19 1.20 -20.93
C PRO A 95 9.45 1.99 -20.50
N HIS A 96 9.29 3.20 -19.95
CA HIS A 96 10.40 4.09 -19.56
C HIS A 96 10.57 4.20 -18.05
N ALA A 97 10.33 3.12 -17.32
CA ALA A 97 10.55 3.10 -15.88
C ALA A 97 12.05 3.20 -15.54
N LEU A 98 12.37 3.90 -14.45
CA LEU A 98 13.74 4.06 -13.94
C LEU A 98 14.43 2.71 -13.66
N ASP A 99 13.67 1.71 -13.25
CA ASP A 99 14.15 0.36 -12.96
C ASP A 99 14.11 -0.59 -14.19
N ASN A 100 13.79 -0.09 -15.36
CA ASN A 100 13.59 -0.84 -16.61
C ASN A 100 12.52 -1.94 -16.54
N LEU A 101 11.65 -1.92 -15.52
CA LEU A 101 10.54 -2.85 -15.38
C LEU A 101 9.21 -2.13 -15.56
N SER A 102 8.25 -2.84 -16.13
CA SER A 102 6.87 -2.38 -16.19
C SER A 102 6.33 -2.06 -14.79
N SER A 103 5.55 -0.99 -14.66
CA SER A 103 4.85 -0.64 -13.41
C SER A 103 3.84 -1.71 -12.99
N SER A 104 3.43 -2.59 -13.92
CA SER A 104 2.59 -3.76 -13.64
C SER A 104 3.32 -4.85 -12.84
N ILE A 105 4.66 -4.91 -12.90
CA ILE A 105 5.48 -5.81 -12.10
C ILE A 105 5.64 -5.20 -10.71
N GLU A 106 5.05 -5.82 -9.70
CA GLU A 106 5.08 -5.36 -8.32
C GLU A 106 6.27 -5.95 -7.55
N TYR A 107 6.53 -7.24 -7.72
CA TYR A 107 7.69 -7.91 -7.15
C TYR A 107 8.53 -8.56 -8.23
N ALA A 108 9.83 -8.40 -8.13
CA ALA A 108 10.85 -9.12 -8.89
C ALA A 108 12.15 -9.06 -8.08
N TYR A 109 12.29 -9.94 -7.07
CA TYR A 109 13.43 -9.92 -6.18
C TYR A 109 13.94 -11.31 -5.82
N VAL A 110 15.20 -11.33 -5.40
CA VAL A 110 15.84 -12.47 -4.73
C VAL A 110 16.10 -12.09 -3.28
N ASN A 111 15.89 -13.06 -2.41
CA ASN A 111 16.11 -12.96 -0.99
C ASN A 111 17.18 -13.96 -0.57
N TRP A 112 18.19 -13.49 0.18
CA TRP A 112 19.24 -14.30 0.77
C TRP A 112 19.17 -14.23 2.29
N LYS A 113 18.93 -15.38 2.93
CA LYS A 113 18.79 -15.54 4.37
C LYS A 113 19.84 -16.52 4.90
N PRO A 114 21.10 -16.10 5.10
CA PRO A 114 22.19 -16.97 5.57
C PRO A 114 21.99 -17.42 7.02
N SER A 115 21.17 -16.73 7.79
CA SER A 115 20.85 -17.06 9.19
C SER A 115 19.49 -16.51 9.59
N ASP A 116 18.99 -16.93 10.77
CA ASP A 116 17.75 -16.38 11.33
C ASP A 116 17.88 -14.93 11.80
N LYS A 117 19.11 -14.42 11.91
CA LYS A 117 19.37 -13.04 12.36
C LYS A 117 19.51 -12.04 11.23
N PHE A 118 19.73 -12.50 10.01
CA PHE A 118 20.00 -11.61 8.88
C PHE A 118 19.28 -12.06 7.62
N ASN A 119 18.75 -11.09 6.89
CA ASN A 119 18.08 -11.29 5.62
C ASN A 119 18.41 -10.12 4.68
N LEU A 120 18.76 -10.42 3.43
CA LEU A 120 19.08 -9.48 2.38
C LEU A 120 18.13 -9.68 1.20
N THR A 121 17.43 -8.64 0.78
CA THR A 121 16.55 -8.66 -0.38
C THR A 121 17.07 -7.70 -1.44
N ILE A 122 17.19 -8.17 -2.69
CA ILE A 122 17.68 -7.40 -3.84
C ILE A 122 16.68 -7.51 -4.98
N GLY A 123 16.30 -6.39 -5.56
CA GLY A 123 15.37 -6.29 -6.69
C GLY A 123 14.20 -5.38 -6.41
N LYS A 124 13.14 -5.50 -7.24
CA LYS A 124 11.91 -4.73 -7.06
C LYS A 124 11.07 -5.32 -5.93
N GLN A 125 10.87 -4.54 -4.89
CA GLN A 125 10.32 -4.98 -3.63
C GLN A 125 9.41 -3.92 -3.01
N PHE A 126 8.69 -4.30 -1.98
CA PHE A 126 7.86 -3.39 -1.21
C PHE A 126 8.72 -2.40 -0.42
N VAL A 127 8.36 -1.12 -0.42
CA VAL A 127 9.07 -0.10 0.35
C VAL A 127 8.73 -0.25 1.83
N ALA A 128 9.75 -0.34 2.70
CA ALA A 128 9.63 -0.63 4.12
C ALA A 128 9.17 0.60 4.93
N MET A 129 8.14 1.31 4.47
CA MET A 129 7.74 2.61 4.98
C MET A 129 7.02 2.59 6.33
N GLY A 130 6.74 1.42 6.91
CA GLY A 130 5.94 1.30 8.13
C GLY A 130 4.44 1.44 7.86
N GLY A 131 3.65 1.63 8.94
CA GLY A 131 2.20 1.57 8.84
C GLY A 131 1.67 0.13 8.87
N TYR A 132 0.38 -0.06 9.09
CA TYR A 132 -0.27 -1.37 9.01
C TYR A 132 -1.18 -1.46 7.79
N GLU A 133 -2.01 -0.45 7.54
CA GLU A 133 -2.83 -0.37 6.33
C GLU A 133 -1.99 -0.57 5.06
N TYR A 134 -0.81 0.06 5.03
CA TYR A 134 0.12 -0.02 3.91
C TYR A 134 0.62 -1.45 3.65
N TYR A 135 0.82 -2.27 4.69
CA TYR A 135 1.28 -3.66 4.59
C TYR A 135 0.16 -4.69 4.42
N LEU A 136 -1.10 -4.29 4.60
CA LEU A 136 -2.21 -5.21 4.36
C LEU A 136 -2.19 -5.70 2.91
N ASN A 137 -2.53 -6.96 2.74
CA ASN A 137 -2.81 -7.46 1.40
C ASN A 137 -3.89 -6.57 0.77
N SER A 138 -3.57 -5.97 -0.36
CA SER A 138 -4.47 -5.06 -1.06
C SER A 138 -5.81 -5.71 -1.47
N ASN A 139 -5.95 -7.05 -1.38
CA ASN A 139 -7.22 -7.74 -1.49
C ASN A 139 -8.13 -7.55 -0.26
N LYS A 140 -7.57 -7.14 0.87
CA LYS A 140 -8.31 -6.81 2.10
C LYS A 140 -8.65 -5.32 2.23
N VAL A 141 -7.99 -4.45 1.47
CA VAL A 141 -8.21 -3.00 1.50
C VAL A 141 -9.12 -2.60 0.35
N ARG A 142 -10.33 -2.10 0.67
CA ARG A 142 -11.32 -1.65 -0.33
C ARG A 142 -11.08 -0.22 -0.79
N GLU A 143 -10.54 0.60 0.10
CA GLU A 143 -10.11 1.97 -0.15
C GLU A 143 -8.95 2.29 0.77
N PHE A 144 -7.86 2.79 0.24
CA PHE A 144 -6.74 3.28 1.04
C PHE A 144 -7.03 4.68 1.60
N SER A 145 -6.31 5.06 2.65
CA SER A 145 -6.17 6.46 3.05
C SER A 145 -5.50 7.27 1.94
N ASP A 146 -5.71 8.58 1.92
CA ASP A 146 -5.03 9.48 0.95
C ASP A 146 -3.51 9.32 1.02
N PHE A 147 -2.96 9.14 2.22
CA PHE A 147 -1.52 8.93 2.39
C PHE A 147 -1.03 7.67 1.65
N ASN A 148 -1.69 6.54 1.85
CA ASN A 148 -1.25 5.26 1.29
C ASN A 148 -1.58 5.11 -0.20
N GLU A 149 -2.60 5.81 -0.70
CA GLU A 149 -2.97 5.78 -2.11
C GLU A 149 -1.88 6.37 -3.01
N TYR A 150 -1.22 7.45 -2.54
CA TYR A 150 -0.24 8.19 -3.36
C TYR A 150 1.22 7.76 -3.13
N VAL A 151 1.46 6.74 -2.31
CA VAL A 151 2.82 6.24 -2.08
C VAL A 151 3.20 5.18 -3.10
N ALA A 152 4.38 5.32 -3.69
CA ALA A 152 4.94 4.32 -4.62
C ALA A 152 5.40 3.07 -3.84
N ALA A 153 4.52 2.07 -3.79
CA ALA A 153 4.69 0.90 -2.93
C ALA A 153 5.79 -0.08 -3.34
N TYR A 154 6.13 -0.15 -4.62
CA TYR A 154 7.06 -1.16 -5.18
C TYR A 154 8.21 -0.49 -5.91
N GLN A 155 9.43 -0.63 -5.39
CA GLN A 155 10.61 0.02 -5.92
C GLN A 155 11.78 -0.95 -6.01
N ALA A 156 12.63 -0.77 -7.03
CA ALA A 156 13.88 -1.50 -7.15
C ALA A 156 14.90 -0.98 -6.13
N GLY A 157 15.59 -1.90 -5.47
CA GLY A 157 16.59 -1.55 -4.47
C GLY A 157 17.08 -2.72 -3.65
N LEU A 158 17.56 -2.40 -2.46
CA LEU A 158 18.21 -3.29 -1.51
C LEU A 158 17.61 -3.09 -0.12
N SER A 159 17.31 -4.18 0.60
CA SER A 159 16.97 -4.11 2.02
C SER A 159 17.73 -5.18 2.82
N ALA A 160 18.20 -4.77 4.00
CA ALA A 160 18.83 -5.64 4.98
C ALA A 160 17.98 -5.64 6.26
N ALA A 161 17.49 -6.81 6.66
CA ALA A 161 16.75 -7.00 7.90
C ALA A 161 17.60 -7.71 8.94
N PHE A 162 17.60 -7.18 10.16
CA PHE A 162 18.33 -7.68 11.31
C PHE A 162 17.36 -8.06 12.42
N ASN A 163 17.29 -9.34 12.75
CA ASN A 163 16.50 -9.86 13.84
C ASN A 163 17.35 -9.89 15.13
N PHE A 164 17.11 -8.94 16.04
CA PHE A 164 17.80 -8.89 17.33
C PHE A 164 17.29 -9.97 18.28
N SER A 165 16.01 -10.33 18.13
CA SER A 165 15.34 -11.40 18.84
C SER A 165 14.25 -12.01 17.95
N PRO A 166 13.58 -13.09 18.37
CA PRO A 166 12.41 -13.62 17.65
C PRO A 166 11.23 -12.66 17.53
N THR A 167 11.24 -11.53 18.22
CA THR A 167 10.15 -10.56 18.26
C THR A 167 10.56 -9.14 17.89
N GLN A 168 11.83 -8.92 17.49
CA GLN A 168 12.35 -7.58 17.21
C GLN A 168 13.19 -7.60 15.93
N GLU A 169 12.79 -6.79 14.97
CA GLU A 169 13.45 -6.66 13.68
C GLU A 169 13.75 -5.18 13.39
N LEU A 170 14.90 -4.92 12.80
CA LEU A 170 15.26 -3.65 12.20
C LEU A 170 15.56 -3.86 10.72
N VAL A 171 14.90 -3.08 9.85
CA VAL A 171 15.13 -3.10 8.41
C VAL A 171 15.77 -1.78 7.99
N LEU A 172 16.91 -1.88 7.34
CA LEU A 172 17.52 -0.78 6.58
C LEU A 172 17.30 -1.04 5.10
N GLN A 173 16.65 -0.12 4.41
CA GLN A 173 16.33 -0.25 3.00
C GLN A 173 16.76 0.99 2.23
N VAL A 174 17.30 0.79 1.03
CA VAL A 174 17.57 1.83 0.03
C VAL A 174 16.95 1.40 -1.28
N THR A 175 16.01 2.19 -1.79
CA THR A 175 15.34 1.92 -3.07
C THR A 175 15.36 3.15 -3.95
N ASN A 176 15.03 2.98 -5.22
CA ASN A 176 14.66 4.10 -6.06
C ASN A 176 13.51 4.88 -5.40
N PHE A 177 13.53 6.18 -5.55
CA PHE A 177 12.45 7.04 -5.04
C PHE A 177 11.19 6.91 -5.91
N ARG A 178 11.33 6.58 -7.18
CA ARG A 178 10.26 6.48 -8.19
C ARG A 178 10.49 5.31 -9.15
N SER A 179 9.43 4.81 -9.74
CA SER A 179 9.51 3.81 -10.81
C SER A 179 9.42 4.43 -12.21
N GLY A 180 8.58 5.44 -12.41
CA GLY A 180 8.37 6.14 -13.69
C GLY A 180 9.36 7.27 -13.96
N GLU A 181 9.11 8.05 -15.01
CA GLU A 181 9.84 9.27 -15.28
C GLU A 181 9.58 10.34 -14.21
N ASP A 182 10.47 11.31 -14.13
CA ASP A 182 10.37 12.39 -13.13
C ASP A 182 9.11 13.24 -13.35
N GLU A 183 8.76 13.48 -14.60
CA GLU A 183 7.60 14.25 -15.01
C GLU A 183 6.27 13.57 -14.67
N ASP A 184 6.23 12.25 -14.64
CA ASP A 184 5.01 11.46 -14.35
C ASP A 184 4.62 11.49 -12.86
N MET A 185 5.53 11.93 -11.98
CA MET A 185 5.27 12.00 -10.53
C MET A 185 4.47 13.21 -10.10
N TYR A 186 4.45 14.24 -10.90
CA TYR A 186 3.88 15.53 -10.53
C TYR A 186 2.78 15.91 -11.51
N VAL A 187 1.59 16.21 -11.01
CA VAL A 187 0.41 16.50 -11.84
C VAL A 187 0.65 17.63 -12.87
N TYR A 188 1.47 18.61 -12.54
CA TYR A 188 1.85 19.71 -13.43
C TYR A 188 3.33 19.69 -13.82
N GLY A 189 3.96 18.51 -13.76
CA GLY A 189 5.39 18.36 -14.02
C GLY A 189 6.28 18.95 -12.92
N ARG A 190 7.58 18.73 -13.03
CA ARG A 190 8.57 19.33 -12.16
C ARG A 190 8.78 20.80 -12.56
N PRO A 191 8.81 21.76 -11.60
CA PRO A 191 9.13 23.16 -11.92
C PRO A 191 10.43 23.31 -12.71
N ALA A 192 10.41 24.09 -13.79
CA ALA A 192 11.52 24.20 -14.74
C ALA A 192 12.85 24.65 -14.12
N GLU A 193 12.77 25.48 -13.07
CA GLU A 193 13.91 25.99 -12.33
C GLU A 193 14.56 24.97 -11.37
N ILE A 194 13.95 23.80 -11.18
CA ILE A 194 14.43 22.75 -10.28
C ILE A 194 14.99 21.61 -11.13
N ALA A 195 16.27 21.31 -11.00
CA ALA A 195 16.90 20.23 -11.75
C ALA A 195 16.49 18.86 -11.21
N LYS A 196 16.53 17.82 -12.07
CA LYS A 196 16.28 16.42 -11.68
C LYS A 196 17.26 15.97 -10.59
N ALA A 197 16.80 15.12 -9.70
CA ALA A 197 17.69 14.44 -8.76
C ALA A 197 18.71 13.58 -9.53
N LYS A 198 19.99 13.73 -9.22
CA LYS A 198 21.06 12.90 -9.79
C LYS A 198 21.04 11.47 -9.22
N VAL A 199 20.60 11.32 -7.98
CA VAL A 199 20.50 10.05 -7.27
C VAL A 199 19.11 9.99 -6.61
N PRO A 200 18.05 9.65 -7.38
CA PRO A 200 16.67 9.63 -6.88
C PRO A 200 16.42 8.37 -6.04
N VAL A 201 16.97 8.33 -4.83
CA VAL A 201 16.79 7.21 -3.88
C VAL A 201 16.08 7.68 -2.62
N ILE A 202 15.40 6.72 -1.99
CA ILE A 202 14.83 6.84 -0.64
C ILE A 202 15.49 5.81 0.27
N THR A 203 15.91 6.26 1.44
CA THR A 203 16.46 5.41 2.49
C THR A 203 15.46 5.31 3.62
N THR A 204 15.17 4.11 4.07
CA THR A 204 14.20 3.82 5.11
C THR A 204 14.85 3.03 6.23
N LEU A 205 14.61 3.45 7.46
CA LEU A 205 14.83 2.67 8.66
C LEU A 205 13.47 2.29 9.24
N ASN A 206 13.19 0.99 9.35
CA ASN A 206 11.93 0.46 9.87
C ASN A 206 12.23 -0.49 11.03
N TRP A 207 11.54 -0.27 12.16
CA TRP A 207 11.56 -1.18 13.30
C TRP A 207 10.21 -1.87 13.42
N ASN A 208 10.23 -3.19 13.59
CA ASN A 208 9.08 -4.04 13.81
C ASN A 208 9.25 -4.76 15.16
N GLY A 209 8.24 -4.66 16.01
CA GLY A 209 8.24 -5.27 17.35
C GLY A 209 6.95 -6.02 17.63
N LEU A 210 7.08 -7.20 18.25
CA LEU A 210 5.96 -8.02 18.71
C LEU A 210 6.03 -8.19 20.21
N PHE A 211 4.90 -7.99 20.89
CA PHE A 211 4.77 -8.04 22.35
C PHE A 211 3.51 -8.81 22.75
N ALA A 212 3.39 -9.13 24.05
CA ALA A 212 2.22 -9.80 24.63
C ALA A 212 1.81 -11.04 23.84
N ASP A 213 2.75 -11.99 23.65
CA ASP A 213 2.57 -13.20 22.84
C ASP A 213 2.09 -12.91 21.41
N LYS A 214 2.62 -11.83 20.82
CA LYS A 214 2.32 -11.30 19.48
C LYS A 214 0.95 -10.60 19.36
N ALA A 215 0.20 -10.48 20.42
CA ALA A 215 -1.08 -9.78 20.40
C ALA A 215 -0.91 -8.26 20.14
N LEU A 216 0.26 -7.70 20.45
CA LEU A 216 0.58 -6.31 20.13
C LEU A 216 1.73 -6.27 19.13
N GLN A 217 1.53 -5.55 18.03
CA GLN A 217 2.52 -5.37 16.98
C GLN A 217 2.76 -3.88 16.76
N PHE A 218 4.03 -3.48 16.64
CA PHE A 218 4.43 -2.11 16.32
C PHE A 218 5.27 -2.10 15.06
N ARG A 219 4.99 -1.13 14.17
CA ARG A 219 5.75 -0.91 12.92
C ARG A 219 6.03 0.56 12.78
N TYR A 220 7.24 0.97 13.12
CA TYR A 220 7.63 2.38 13.07
C TYR A 220 8.74 2.56 12.04
N ALA A 221 8.60 3.58 11.20
CA ALA A 221 9.61 3.86 10.20
C ALA A 221 9.87 5.35 10.03
N ALA A 222 11.09 5.64 9.60
CA ALA A 222 11.52 6.93 9.10
C ALA A 222 12.16 6.74 7.73
N SER A 223 11.67 7.48 6.73
CA SER A 223 12.20 7.44 5.37
C SER A 223 12.61 8.83 4.93
N TRP A 224 13.76 8.94 4.28
CA TRP A 224 14.24 10.16 3.68
C TRP A 224 14.73 9.91 2.26
N GLY A 225 14.34 10.80 1.33
CA GLY A 225 14.71 10.66 -0.07
C GLY A 225 14.88 11.99 -0.78
N GLN A 226 15.60 11.98 -1.89
CA GLN A 226 15.78 13.12 -2.76
C GLN A 226 14.77 13.06 -3.91
N GLN A 227 13.86 14.04 -3.96
CA GLN A 227 12.84 14.18 -5.01
C GLN A 227 13.41 14.87 -6.25
N ALA A 228 14.12 15.96 -6.05
CA ALA A 228 14.78 16.78 -7.07
C ALA A 228 15.96 17.52 -6.43
N GLU A 229 16.72 18.31 -7.19
CA GLU A 229 17.82 19.11 -6.65
C GLU A 229 17.30 20.09 -5.60
N GLY A 230 17.83 20.01 -4.37
CA GLY A 230 17.38 20.83 -3.24
C GLY A 230 15.96 20.54 -2.74
N ARG A 231 15.34 19.46 -3.18
CA ARG A 231 14.00 19.02 -2.73
C ARG A 231 14.05 17.60 -2.20
N ASN A 232 13.67 17.45 -0.95
CA ASN A 232 13.69 16.16 -0.24
C ASN A 232 12.29 15.80 0.25
N ILE A 233 12.10 14.51 0.49
CA ILE A 233 10.92 13.97 1.15
C ILE A 233 11.31 13.33 2.47
N LEU A 234 10.44 13.46 3.46
CA LEU A 234 10.49 12.77 4.75
C LEU A 234 9.16 12.07 4.97
N TYR A 235 9.21 10.79 5.31
CA TYR A 235 8.07 10.05 5.86
C TYR A 235 8.39 9.60 7.29
N LEU A 236 7.43 9.79 8.19
CA LEU A 236 7.44 9.23 9.54
C LEU A 236 6.14 8.47 9.74
N THR A 237 6.25 7.20 10.11
CA THR A 237 5.09 6.33 10.26
C THR A 237 5.15 5.56 11.57
N ALA A 238 3.99 5.37 12.19
CA ALA A 238 3.84 4.58 13.40
C ALA A 238 2.54 3.79 13.34
N ALA A 239 2.65 2.46 13.26
CA ALA A 239 1.53 1.55 13.34
C ALA A 239 1.50 0.84 14.69
N ASN A 240 0.32 0.79 15.28
CA ASN A 240 0.04 0.09 16.52
C ASN A 240 -1.12 -0.88 16.26
N VAL A 241 -0.86 -2.17 16.38
CA VAL A 241 -1.81 -3.22 16.04
C VAL A 241 -2.08 -4.08 17.24
N TYR A 242 -3.34 -4.35 17.50
CA TYR A 242 -3.81 -5.40 18.41
C TYR A 242 -4.46 -6.51 17.59
N GLU A 243 -3.94 -7.72 17.75
CA GLU A 243 -4.48 -8.92 17.09
C GLU A 243 -4.57 -10.06 18.10
N LYS A 244 -5.79 -10.45 18.45
CA LYS A 244 -6.02 -11.58 19.37
C LYS A 244 -7.38 -12.22 19.09
N GLY A 245 -7.35 -13.52 18.83
CA GLY A 245 -8.56 -14.29 18.54
C GLY A 245 -9.29 -13.74 17.32
N PRO A 246 -10.59 -13.42 17.43
CA PRO A 246 -11.37 -12.93 16.28
C PRO A 246 -11.23 -11.43 16.01
N VAL A 247 -10.39 -10.71 16.75
CA VAL A 247 -10.29 -9.24 16.71
C VAL A 247 -8.95 -8.83 16.15
N ILE A 248 -8.98 -7.92 15.15
CA ILE A 248 -7.84 -7.11 14.72
C ILE A 248 -8.26 -5.65 14.87
N ALA A 249 -7.42 -4.85 15.49
CA ALA A 249 -7.60 -3.41 15.55
C ALA A 249 -6.26 -2.72 15.34
N TYR A 250 -6.22 -1.64 14.56
CA TYR A 250 -5.00 -0.89 14.39
C TYR A 250 -5.22 0.62 14.41
N LEU A 251 -4.16 1.34 14.73
CA LEU A 251 -4.03 2.77 14.62
C LEU A 251 -2.71 3.09 13.93
N ASP A 252 -2.78 3.64 12.74
CA ASP A 252 -1.64 4.20 12.01
C ASP A 252 -1.61 5.72 12.16
N VAL A 253 -0.41 6.25 12.39
CA VAL A 253 -0.11 7.68 12.31
C VAL A 253 0.95 7.84 11.24
N MET A 254 0.64 8.58 10.18
CA MET A 254 1.52 8.76 9.04
C MET A 254 1.70 10.25 8.77
N TYR A 255 2.95 10.70 8.73
CA TYR A 255 3.32 12.07 8.45
C TYR A 255 4.30 12.13 7.29
N SER A 256 4.07 13.06 6.36
CA SER A 256 5.04 13.34 5.30
C SER A 256 5.30 14.84 5.16
N ARG A 257 6.56 15.13 4.82
CA ARG A 257 6.99 16.48 4.43
C ARG A 257 7.70 16.36 3.10
N GLN A 258 7.21 17.11 2.09
CA GLN A 258 7.62 16.94 0.71
C GLN A 258 8.16 18.27 0.16
N GLY A 259 9.31 18.20 -0.49
CA GLY A 259 9.88 19.35 -1.21
C GLY A 259 9.07 19.69 -2.45
N LEU A 260 8.56 18.66 -3.15
CA LEU A 260 7.61 18.72 -4.26
C LEU A 260 6.42 17.79 -3.96
N ASP A 261 5.22 18.22 -4.30
CA ASP A 261 3.98 17.52 -4.01
C ASP A 261 3.79 16.25 -4.87
N THR A 262 4.16 15.09 -4.34
CA THR A 262 3.93 13.79 -4.99
C THR A 262 2.57 13.19 -4.70
N HIS A 263 1.85 13.68 -3.68
CA HIS A 263 0.45 13.30 -3.44
C HIS A 263 -0.52 14.03 -4.37
N CYS A 264 -0.05 15.09 -5.05
CA CYS A 264 -0.82 15.93 -5.95
C CYS A 264 -2.01 16.66 -5.32
N ILE A 265 -2.31 16.40 -4.04
CA ILE A 265 -3.49 16.91 -3.33
C ILE A 265 -3.49 18.45 -3.22
N ILE A 266 -2.34 19.04 -2.86
CA ILE A 266 -2.22 20.51 -2.79
C ILE A 266 -2.14 21.09 -4.20
N SER A 267 -1.39 20.45 -5.08
CA SER A 267 -1.27 20.87 -6.48
C SER A 267 -2.63 20.94 -7.19
N ASP A 268 -3.49 19.96 -6.96
CA ASP A 268 -4.85 19.89 -7.54
C ASP A 268 -5.84 20.90 -6.95
N MET A 269 -5.46 21.64 -5.91
CA MET A 269 -6.32 22.72 -5.36
C MET A 269 -6.33 23.99 -6.22
N GLN A 270 -5.53 24.03 -7.26
CA GLN A 270 -5.56 25.09 -8.27
C GLN A 270 -6.78 24.88 -9.18
N GLY A 271 -7.83 25.65 -8.91
CA GLY A 271 -9.04 25.63 -9.73
C GLY A 271 -8.90 26.41 -11.04
N PRO A 272 -9.99 26.54 -11.81
CA PRO A 272 -10.01 27.20 -13.13
C PRO A 272 -9.56 28.67 -13.14
N ILE A 273 -9.45 29.30 -11.97
CA ILE A 273 -8.99 30.70 -11.85
C ILE A 273 -7.47 30.82 -12.00
N VAL A 274 -6.73 29.71 -11.94
CA VAL A 274 -5.27 29.68 -12.11
C VAL A 274 -4.95 29.32 -13.55
N GLU A 275 -4.56 30.29 -14.36
CA GLU A 275 -4.28 30.09 -15.79
C GLU A 275 -3.10 29.16 -16.06
N ASN A 276 -2.06 29.21 -15.22
CA ASN A 276 -0.85 28.40 -15.37
C ASN A 276 -0.60 27.62 -14.06
N PRO A 277 -1.23 26.46 -13.87
CA PRO A 277 -1.07 25.65 -12.69
C PRO A 277 0.35 25.08 -12.59
N VAL A 278 0.85 24.99 -11.37
CA VAL A 278 2.21 24.51 -11.06
C VAL A 278 2.18 23.45 -9.96
N THR A 279 3.15 22.57 -9.96
CA THR A 279 3.32 21.61 -8.86
C THR A 279 3.66 22.36 -7.57
N ALA A 280 2.87 22.13 -6.53
CA ALA A 280 3.08 22.73 -5.21
C ALA A 280 4.40 22.27 -4.61
N GLN A 281 5.04 23.18 -3.88
CA GLN A 281 6.26 22.89 -3.17
C GLN A 281 6.03 23.01 -1.66
N HIS A 282 6.89 22.36 -0.86
CA HIS A 282 6.87 22.44 0.60
C HIS A 282 5.54 22.00 1.21
N THR A 283 4.99 20.89 0.70
CA THR A 283 3.74 20.31 1.21
C THR A 283 3.95 19.42 2.42
N GLU A 284 2.93 19.30 3.25
CA GLU A 284 2.91 18.39 4.39
C GLU A 284 1.55 17.70 4.52
N TYR A 285 1.59 16.44 4.91
CA TYR A 285 0.43 15.57 5.06
C TYR A 285 0.50 14.83 6.38
N LEU A 286 -0.63 14.71 7.05
CA LEU A 286 -0.76 13.95 8.29
C LEU A 286 -2.04 13.14 8.22
N SER A 287 -1.94 11.84 8.49
CA SER A 287 -3.07 10.90 8.49
C SER A 287 -3.10 10.12 9.79
N PHE A 288 -4.28 10.01 10.38
CA PHE A 288 -4.63 9.08 11.44
C PHE A 288 -5.62 8.07 10.86
N ILE A 289 -5.25 6.79 10.88
CA ILE A 289 -6.05 5.72 10.27
C ILE A 289 -6.34 4.71 11.36
N ALA A 290 -7.60 4.46 11.67
CA ALA A 290 -8.03 3.48 12.64
C ALA A 290 -8.96 2.47 11.99
N ASP A 291 -8.80 1.21 12.36
CA ASP A 291 -9.62 0.10 11.88
C ASP A 291 -9.95 -0.83 13.03
N PHE A 292 -11.14 -1.40 12.97
CA PHE A 292 -11.60 -2.44 13.87
C PHE A 292 -12.27 -3.54 13.06
N ASP A 293 -11.65 -4.70 13.03
CA ASP A 293 -12.05 -5.90 12.30
C ASP A 293 -12.45 -7.00 13.28
N TYR A 294 -13.62 -7.60 13.08
CA TYR A 294 -14.17 -8.62 13.97
C TYR A 294 -14.75 -9.80 13.20
N ARG A 295 -14.11 -10.95 13.34
CA ARG A 295 -14.57 -12.22 12.79
C ARG A 295 -15.55 -12.90 13.74
N PHE A 296 -16.81 -12.47 13.70
CA PHE A 296 -17.84 -12.93 14.63
C PHE A 296 -18.37 -14.35 14.36
N HIS A 297 -18.02 -14.91 13.18
CA HIS A 297 -18.35 -16.29 12.82
C HIS A 297 -17.30 -16.85 11.84
N PRO A 298 -17.00 -18.16 11.79
CA PRO A 298 -16.03 -18.71 10.84
C PRO A 298 -16.24 -18.32 9.37
N HIS A 299 -17.49 -18.04 8.99
CA HIS A 299 -17.87 -17.61 7.63
C HIS A 299 -18.13 -16.10 7.50
N TRP A 300 -18.09 -15.33 8.59
CA TRP A 300 -18.46 -13.93 8.56
C TRP A 300 -17.48 -13.04 9.29
N ASN A 301 -17.12 -11.97 8.65
CA ASN A 301 -16.29 -10.90 9.17
C ASN A 301 -16.98 -9.56 8.93
N ALA A 302 -16.70 -8.58 9.80
CA ALA A 302 -17.09 -7.21 9.56
C ALA A 302 -15.99 -6.28 10.05
N TYR A 303 -15.77 -5.19 9.34
CA TYR A 303 -14.88 -4.14 9.80
C TYR A 303 -15.48 -2.75 9.63
N ILE A 304 -14.98 -1.84 10.44
CA ILE A 304 -15.16 -0.41 10.28
C ILE A 304 -13.79 0.24 10.25
N LYS A 305 -13.58 1.14 9.28
CA LYS A 305 -12.34 1.90 9.16
C LYS A 305 -12.64 3.39 9.06
N GLY A 306 -11.83 4.19 9.75
CA GLY A 306 -11.87 5.64 9.68
C GLY A 306 -10.50 6.20 9.43
N ALA A 307 -10.39 7.23 8.59
CA ALA A 307 -9.19 8.03 8.47
C ALA A 307 -9.53 9.51 8.62
N TYR A 308 -8.67 10.24 9.35
CA TYR A 308 -8.69 11.69 9.39
C TYR A 308 -7.36 12.21 8.85
N GLU A 309 -7.41 13.04 7.81
CA GLU A 309 -6.25 13.40 7.04
C GLU A 309 -6.20 14.90 6.81
N THR A 310 -5.01 15.46 6.82
CA THR A 310 -4.78 16.89 6.56
C THR A 310 -3.76 17.06 5.46
N ALA A 311 -3.99 18.07 4.61
CA ALA A 311 -3.06 18.51 3.58
C ALA A 311 -2.75 19.98 3.76
N GLY A 312 -1.46 20.34 3.77
CA GLY A 312 -1.00 21.69 4.03
C GLY A 312 0.32 22.02 3.35
N VAL A 313 0.75 23.25 3.54
CA VAL A 313 2.03 23.79 3.08
C VAL A 313 2.82 24.30 4.29
N TYR A 314 4.03 23.77 4.50
CA TYR A 314 4.83 24.13 5.67
C TYR A 314 5.70 25.38 5.45
N LYS A 315 5.88 25.82 4.19
CA LYS A 315 6.62 27.03 3.82
C LYS A 315 6.01 27.65 2.58
N THR A 316 5.68 28.94 2.66
CA THR A 316 5.16 29.72 1.53
C THR A 316 6.09 29.63 0.32
N ASN A 317 5.51 29.37 -0.86
CA ASN A 317 6.19 29.37 -2.14
C ASN A 317 5.24 29.78 -3.28
N GLY A 318 5.50 30.95 -3.85
CA GLY A 318 4.69 31.49 -4.94
C GLY A 318 3.21 31.56 -4.57
N LEU A 319 2.39 30.81 -5.30
CA LEU A 319 0.94 30.75 -5.16
C LEU A 319 0.46 30.13 -3.83
N PHE A 320 1.28 29.27 -3.22
CA PHE A 320 0.90 28.51 -2.04
C PHE A 320 1.44 29.15 -0.77
N GLU A 321 0.54 29.72 0.04
CA GLU A 321 0.87 30.24 1.35
C GLU A 321 1.03 29.13 2.38
N LYS A 322 1.91 29.31 3.37
CA LYS A 322 2.02 28.40 4.50
C LYS A 322 0.70 28.27 5.26
N GLY A 323 0.28 27.03 5.53
CA GLY A 323 -0.87 26.69 6.35
C GLY A 323 -1.64 25.49 5.85
N LEU A 324 -2.74 25.20 6.53
CA LEU A 324 -3.65 24.10 6.20
C LEU A 324 -4.53 24.49 4.99
N TYR A 325 -4.77 23.53 4.10
CA TYR A 325 -5.59 23.66 2.91
C TYR A 325 -6.84 22.78 2.95
N ARG A 326 -6.68 21.48 3.32
CA ARG A 326 -7.78 20.52 3.33
C ARG A 326 -7.73 19.64 4.58
N LYS A 327 -8.91 19.29 5.08
CA LYS A 327 -9.15 18.15 5.97
C LYS A 327 -10.03 17.15 5.24
N THR A 328 -9.77 15.86 5.44
CA THR A 328 -10.56 14.77 4.84
C THR A 328 -10.96 13.79 5.93
N TRP A 329 -12.17 13.29 5.86
CA TRP A 329 -12.67 12.14 6.62
C TRP A 329 -13.01 11.04 5.64
N ASN A 330 -12.45 9.87 5.86
CA ASN A 330 -12.73 8.66 5.10
C ASN A 330 -13.33 7.65 6.07
N LEU A 331 -14.60 7.29 5.88
CA LEU A 331 -15.31 6.34 6.73
C LEU A 331 -15.78 5.16 5.89
N GLN A 332 -15.49 3.95 6.37
CA GLN A 332 -15.80 2.70 5.68
C GLN A 332 -16.44 1.70 6.61
N ALA A 333 -17.37 0.92 6.07
CA ALA A 333 -17.94 -0.25 6.70
C ALA A 333 -18.00 -1.41 5.69
N CYS A 334 -17.61 -2.60 6.11
CA CYS A 334 -17.62 -3.77 5.26
C CYS A 334 -18.13 -4.99 6.01
N VAL A 335 -18.89 -5.83 5.31
CA VAL A 335 -19.22 -7.18 5.75
C VAL A 335 -18.67 -8.15 4.71
N GLU A 336 -18.01 -9.19 5.18
CA GLU A 336 -17.34 -10.20 4.37
C GLU A 336 -17.90 -11.58 4.67
N PHE A 337 -18.22 -12.33 3.63
CA PHE A 337 -18.70 -13.71 3.70
C PHE A 337 -17.72 -14.66 3.05
N PHE A 338 -17.30 -15.69 3.77
CA PHE A 338 -16.39 -16.74 3.33
C PHE A 338 -17.19 -18.05 3.14
N PRO A 339 -17.64 -18.36 1.91
CA PRO A 339 -18.53 -19.49 1.67
C PRO A 339 -17.90 -20.85 1.93
N MET A 340 -16.58 -20.96 1.79
CA MET A 340 -15.84 -22.22 1.90
C MET A 340 -14.75 -22.12 2.97
N LYS A 341 -14.69 -23.13 3.85
CA LYS A 341 -13.57 -23.28 4.79
C LYS A 341 -12.28 -23.58 4.03
N GLY A 342 -11.15 -23.04 4.50
CA GLY A 342 -9.83 -23.28 3.90
C GLY A 342 -9.64 -22.64 2.52
N SER A 343 -10.62 -21.90 2.01
CA SER A 343 -10.52 -21.15 0.75
C SER A 343 -10.45 -19.64 1.02
N GLU A 344 -9.68 -18.94 0.24
CA GLU A 344 -9.62 -17.47 0.26
C GLU A 344 -10.74 -16.81 -0.58
N LEU A 345 -11.76 -17.58 -0.97
CA LEU A 345 -12.92 -17.02 -1.63
C LEU A 345 -13.72 -16.18 -0.63
N MET A 346 -13.94 -14.90 -0.95
CA MET A 346 -14.64 -13.94 -0.14
C MET A 346 -15.63 -13.15 -0.98
N ILE A 347 -16.86 -13.02 -0.49
CA ILE A 347 -17.88 -12.12 -1.03
C ILE A 347 -18.03 -10.99 -0.02
N PHE A 348 -18.14 -9.75 -0.47
CA PHE A 348 -18.24 -8.60 0.43
C PHE A 348 -19.32 -7.61 0.01
N GLY A 349 -19.85 -6.88 0.99
CA GLY A 349 -20.60 -5.65 0.82
C GLY A 349 -19.87 -4.52 1.53
N HIS A 350 -19.64 -3.40 0.84
CA HIS A 350 -18.82 -2.30 1.33
C HIS A 350 -19.48 -0.95 1.09
N LEU A 351 -19.40 -0.09 2.09
CA LEU A 351 -19.84 1.30 2.08
C LEU A 351 -18.64 2.21 2.34
N LEU A 352 -18.52 3.28 1.57
CA LEU A 352 -17.53 4.33 1.73
C LEU A 352 -18.20 5.69 1.73
N HIS A 353 -17.79 6.55 2.65
CA HIS A 353 -18.06 7.99 2.61
C HIS A 353 -16.74 8.74 2.81
N LYS A 354 -16.42 9.64 1.88
CA LYS A 354 -15.24 10.51 1.93
C LYS A 354 -15.69 11.95 1.88
N GLY A 355 -15.54 12.66 2.99
CA GLY A 355 -15.93 14.06 3.14
C GLY A 355 -14.71 14.98 3.20
N HIS A 356 -14.87 16.20 2.67
CA HIS A 356 -13.78 17.18 2.56
C HIS A 356 -14.15 18.53 3.16
N GLN A 357 -13.21 19.15 3.86
CA GLN A 357 -13.32 20.52 4.32
C GLN A 357 -12.15 21.37 3.79
N LEU A 358 -12.43 22.25 2.87
CA LEU A 358 -11.47 23.23 2.35
C LEU A 358 -11.37 24.44 3.26
N THR A 359 -10.14 24.94 3.43
CA THR A 359 -9.90 26.21 4.13
C THR A 359 -10.11 27.40 3.20
N GLY A 360 -10.10 28.64 3.77
CA GLY A 360 -10.15 29.86 2.96
C GLY A 360 -9.01 29.97 1.92
N ARG A 361 -7.80 29.43 2.25
CA ARG A 361 -6.66 29.42 1.31
C ARG A 361 -6.95 28.56 0.08
N ALA A 362 -7.46 27.35 0.28
CA ALA A 362 -7.81 26.47 -0.82
C ALA A 362 -8.91 27.07 -1.71
N ARG A 363 -9.96 27.66 -1.08
CA ARG A 363 -11.04 28.32 -1.82
C ARG A 363 -10.59 29.55 -2.59
N ALA A 364 -9.60 30.28 -2.07
CA ALA A 364 -9.01 31.42 -2.78
C ALA A 364 -8.26 31.01 -4.06
N LEU A 365 -7.84 29.73 -4.16
CA LEU A 365 -7.26 29.15 -5.38
C LEU A 365 -8.33 28.55 -6.33
N GLY A 366 -9.62 28.68 -6.00
CA GLY A 366 -10.71 28.10 -6.77
C GLY A 366 -10.90 26.58 -6.53
N ALA A 367 -10.31 26.03 -5.46
CA ALA A 367 -10.43 24.62 -5.14
C ALA A 367 -11.88 24.21 -4.88
N VAL A 368 -12.24 23.04 -5.42
CA VAL A 368 -13.51 22.35 -5.17
C VAL A 368 -13.16 20.92 -4.73
N ALA A 369 -13.80 20.45 -3.67
CA ALA A 369 -13.67 19.08 -3.19
C ALA A 369 -15.02 18.60 -2.66
N PRO A 370 -15.86 18.02 -3.51
CA PRO A 370 -17.18 17.51 -3.12
C PRO A 370 -17.01 16.24 -2.27
N ASP A 371 -18.02 15.98 -1.44
CA ASP A 371 -18.11 14.72 -0.72
C ASP A 371 -18.46 13.59 -1.69
N THR A 372 -17.80 12.45 -1.52
CA THR A 372 -18.01 11.27 -2.36
C THR A 372 -18.45 10.06 -1.55
N GLN A 373 -19.30 9.21 -2.15
CA GLN A 373 -19.74 7.96 -1.55
C GLN A 373 -19.60 6.82 -2.55
N ARG A 374 -19.36 5.62 -2.04
CA ARG A 374 -19.36 4.40 -2.85
C ARG A 374 -20.09 3.28 -2.12
N ILE A 375 -20.98 2.60 -2.84
CA ILE A 375 -21.62 1.37 -2.41
C ILE A 375 -21.15 0.27 -3.35
N SER A 376 -20.63 -0.81 -2.83
CA SER A 376 -20.14 -1.91 -3.68
C SER A 376 -20.45 -3.26 -3.07
N ILE A 377 -20.70 -4.23 -3.95
CA ILE A 377 -20.71 -5.66 -3.65
C ILE A 377 -19.71 -6.33 -4.58
N GLY A 378 -18.94 -7.26 -4.07
CA GLY A 378 -17.90 -7.87 -4.90
C GLY A 378 -17.43 -9.21 -4.39
N LEU A 379 -16.48 -9.75 -5.12
CA LEU A 379 -15.86 -11.04 -4.88
C LEU A 379 -14.34 -10.90 -4.98
N VAL A 380 -13.64 -11.49 -4.03
CA VAL A 380 -12.18 -11.67 -4.07
C VAL A 380 -11.90 -13.15 -3.97
N TYR A 381 -11.01 -13.63 -4.82
CA TYR A 381 -10.58 -15.03 -4.79
C TYR A 381 -9.09 -15.13 -5.13
N THR A 382 -8.32 -15.70 -4.22
CA THR A 382 -6.96 -16.16 -4.48
C THR A 382 -7.02 -17.64 -4.80
N ILE A 383 -6.70 -18.01 -6.03
CA ILE A 383 -6.71 -19.37 -6.54
C ILE A 383 -5.29 -19.92 -6.45
N PRO A 384 -5.02 -20.90 -5.59
CA PRO A 384 -3.75 -21.60 -5.62
C PRO A 384 -3.69 -22.44 -6.90
N VAL A 385 -2.69 -22.22 -7.74
CA VAL A 385 -2.52 -22.93 -9.02
C VAL A 385 -1.64 -24.16 -8.81
N PHE A 386 -0.52 -24.01 -8.07
CA PHE A 386 0.35 -25.09 -7.60
C PHE A 386 1.21 -24.65 -6.41
#